data_cb24058190267bf937330fd6a71bfe63
#
_entry.id   cb24058190267bf937330fd6a71bfe63
#
_cell.length_a   1.000
_cell.length_b   1.000
_cell.length_c   1.000
_cell.angle_alpha   90.00
_cell.angle_beta   90.00
_cell.angle_gamma   90.00
#
_symmetry.space_group_name_H-M   'P 1'
#
loop_
_entity.id
_entity.type
_entity.pdbx_description
1 polymer ?
#
loop_
_entity_poly.entity_id
_entity_poly.type
_entity_poly.pdbx_seq_one_letter_code
_entity_poly.pdbx_strand_id
1 'polypeptide(L)'
;MGSTRLPGKSLMPLAGKPLVYRVLERIIPARNIDQVVLAIPDSAENRVLSEIADELGIAVFAGSEDDLVDRYYEAAKIFQADYVVRIPADNPTPQSSEIDRIIEHHLGLSIPGFSSNLAEVFGSGYPDGIGAEIFDFSLLKDSWQSTYEQTKREHVHLNFFDYSRQIPVDLNWCPISTIDCPTDFARPDLILDVNTAEQYRYMSTLYDDLYPKNPNFSILDIIAWHDNLN
;
A
#
# COMPACT_ATOMS: atom_id res chain seq x y z
N MET A 1 -16.38 -2.21 -0.48
CA MET A 1 -16.22 -1.96 0.97
C MET A 1 -16.17 -3.25 1.79
N GLY A 2 -15.65 -4.32 1.19
CA GLY A 2 -15.71 -5.71 1.65
C GLY A 2 -14.78 -6.16 2.79
N SER A 3 -14.26 -5.27 3.64
CA SER A 3 -13.53 -5.72 4.82
C SER A 3 -14.46 -6.42 5.80
N THR A 4 -14.24 -7.70 6.07
CA THR A 4 -15.04 -8.48 7.04
C THR A 4 -14.73 -8.11 8.49
N ARG A 5 -13.49 -7.69 8.80
CA ARG A 5 -13.03 -7.32 10.16
C ARG A 5 -13.43 -5.91 10.57
N LEU A 6 -13.47 -4.97 9.63
CA LEU A 6 -13.88 -3.56 9.86
C LEU A 6 -14.60 -3.04 8.59
N PRO A 7 -15.91 -3.32 8.45
CA PRO A 7 -16.69 -2.90 7.29
C PRO A 7 -16.67 -1.39 7.10
N GLY A 8 -16.51 -0.94 5.85
CA GLY A 8 -16.50 0.49 5.52
C GLY A 8 -15.27 1.28 5.97
N LYS A 9 -14.18 0.61 6.42
CA LYS A 9 -12.98 1.26 6.96
C LYS A 9 -12.40 2.35 6.07
N SER A 10 -12.44 2.18 4.74
CA SER A 10 -11.91 3.16 3.79
C SER A 10 -12.59 4.53 3.87
N LEU A 11 -13.83 4.58 4.35
CA LEU A 11 -14.61 5.82 4.54
C LEU A 11 -14.60 6.34 5.97
N MET A 12 -14.04 5.62 6.93
CA MET A 12 -13.94 6.08 8.31
C MET A 12 -13.06 7.33 8.40
N PRO A 13 -13.49 8.38 9.15
CA PRO A 13 -12.79 9.66 9.15
C PRO A 13 -11.46 9.62 9.92
N LEU A 14 -10.44 10.25 9.36
CA LEU A 14 -9.18 10.58 10.02
C LEU A 14 -8.94 12.09 9.85
N ALA A 15 -8.92 12.84 10.95
CA ALA A 15 -8.84 14.31 10.95
C ALA A 15 -9.78 14.96 9.91
N GLY A 16 -11.07 14.53 9.90
CA GLY A 16 -12.13 15.12 9.09
C GLY A 16 -12.22 14.70 7.62
N LYS A 17 -11.33 13.84 7.11
CA LYS A 17 -11.41 13.25 5.77
C LYS A 17 -11.43 11.72 5.84
N PRO A 18 -12.01 11.00 4.84
CA PRO A 18 -11.97 9.54 4.80
C PRO A 18 -10.56 8.96 4.84
N LEU A 19 -10.38 7.77 5.43
CA LEU A 19 -9.09 7.09 5.52
C LEU A 19 -8.42 6.96 4.13
N VAL A 20 -9.17 6.54 3.11
CA VAL A 20 -8.64 6.42 1.74
C VAL A 20 -8.16 7.77 1.18
N TYR A 21 -8.86 8.88 1.51
CA TYR A 21 -8.41 10.23 1.14
C TYR A 21 -7.01 10.50 1.72
N ARG A 22 -6.78 10.14 3.00
CA ARG A 22 -5.48 10.31 3.66
C ARG A 22 -4.37 9.48 3.02
N VAL A 23 -4.68 8.25 2.61
CA VAL A 23 -3.74 7.43 1.85
C VAL A 23 -3.34 8.13 0.55
N LEU A 24 -4.33 8.54 -0.25
CA LEU A 24 -4.11 9.17 -1.56
C LEU A 24 -3.37 10.52 -1.44
N GLU A 25 -3.77 11.38 -0.50
CA GLU A 25 -3.12 12.67 -0.22
C GLU A 25 -1.61 12.51 0.05
N ARG A 26 -1.22 11.44 0.72
CA ARG A 26 0.19 11.17 1.09
C ARG A 26 0.99 10.49 -0.03
N ILE A 27 0.33 9.88 -1.01
CA ILE A 27 1.00 9.26 -2.17
C ILE A 27 1.30 10.31 -3.25
N ILE A 28 0.40 11.27 -3.48
CA ILE A 28 0.52 12.29 -4.54
C ILE A 28 1.89 12.97 -4.58
N PRO A 29 2.56 13.29 -3.46
CA PRO A 29 3.87 13.92 -3.49
C PRO A 29 5.04 13.01 -3.94
N ALA A 30 4.83 11.72 -4.14
CA ALA A 30 5.89 10.82 -4.64
C ALA A 30 6.30 11.22 -6.06
N ARG A 31 7.61 11.32 -6.29
CA ARG A 31 8.17 11.88 -7.53
C ARG A 31 8.40 10.84 -8.62
N ASN A 32 8.51 9.58 -8.22
CA ASN A 32 8.81 8.46 -9.12
C ASN A 32 7.54 7.69 -9.51
N ILE A 33 6.36 8.24 -9.22
CA ILE A 33 5.05 7.73 -9.66
C ILE A 33 4.55 8.58 -10.81
N ASP A 34 4.40 7.99 -12.00
CA ASP A 34 3.86 8.69 -13.17
C ASP A 34 2.35 8.92 -13.05
N GLN A 35 1.63 7.96 -12.48
CA GLN A 35 0.18 8.03 -12.33
C GLN A 35 -0.32 7.27 -11.11
N VAL A 36 -1.17 7.94 -10.31
CA VAL A 36 -1.94 7.30 -9.22
C VAL A 36 -3.29 6.86 -9.77
N VAL A 37 -3.66 5.60 -9.50
CA VAL A 37 -4.95 5.01 -9.89
C VAL A 37 -5.60 4.39 -8.66
N LEU A 38 -6.82 4.82 -8.33
CA LEU A 38 -7.62 4.17 -7.31
C LEU A 38 -8.39 2.99 -7.93
N ALA A 39 -7.92 1.76 -7.68
CA ALA A 39 -8.54 0.53 -8.18
C ALA A 39 -9.59 0.01 -7.20
N ILE A 40 -10.86 0.17 -7.53
CA ILE A 40 -12.02 -0.18 -6.69
C ILE A 40 -12.81 -1.36 -7.26
N PRO A 41 -13.58 -2.10 -6.43
CA PRO A 41 -14.58 -3.02 -6.94
C PRO A 41 -15.68 -2.27 -7.72
N ASP A 42 -16.14 -2.86 -8.83
CA ASP A 42 -17.27 -2.32 -9.62
C ASP A 42 -18.60 -2.60 -8.91
N SER A 43 -18.96 -1.72 -7.99
CA SER A 43 -20.24 -1.78 -7.29
C SER A 43 -20.78 -0.39 -6.98
N ALA A 44 -22.11 -0.29 -6.83
CA ALA A 44 -22.77 0.98 -6.53
C ALA A 44 -22.32 1.58 -5.18
N GLU A 45 -21.94 0.75 -4.21
CA GLU A 45 -21.46 1.16 -2.89
C GLU A 45 -20.10 1.86 -2.95
N ASN A 46 -19.31 1.57 -3.98
CA ASN A 46 -17.97 2.12 -4.14
C ASN A 46 -17.93 3.45 -4.93
N ARG A 47 -19.08 3.97 -5.40
CA ARG A 47 -19.14 5.26 -6.14
C ARG A 47 -18.59 6.42 -5.33
N VAL A 48 -18.80 6.42 -4.03
CA VAL A 48 -18.25 7.45 -3.13
C VAL A 48 -16.71 7.49 -3.15
N LEU A 49 -16.04 6.36 -3.43
CA LEU A 49 -14.59 6.31 -3.60
C LEU A 49 -14.14 7.02 -4.88
N SER A 50 -14.96 6.94 -5.95
CA SER A 50 -14.70 7.69 -7.19
C SER A 50 -14.82 9.20 -6.97
N GLU A 51 -15.80 9.65 -6.19
CA GLU A 51 -15.95 11.07 -5.83
C GLU A 51 -14.74 11.60 -5.06
N ILE A 52 -14.16 10.77 -4.17
CA ILE A 52 -12.93 11.11 -3.43
C ILE A 52 -11.74 11.21 -4.39
N ALA A 53 -11.61 10.28 -5.33
CA ALA A 53 -10.55 10.31 -6.33
C ALA A 53 -10.67 11.52 -7.25
N ASP A 54 -11.89 11.87 -7.68
CA ASP A 54 -12.18 13.04 -8.50
C ASP A 54 -11.80 14.34 -7.76
N GLU A 55 -12.08 14.47 -6.45
CA GLU A 55 -11.67 15.61 -5.61
C GLU A 55 -10.15 15.81 -5.65
N LEU A 56 -9.39 14.71 -5.71
CA LEU A 56 -7.91 14.72 -5.72
C LEU A 56 -7.30 14.71 -7.14
N GLY A 57 -8.12 14.65 -8.19
CA GLY A 57 -7.66 14.55 -9.58
C GLY A 57 -6.99 13.20 -9.91
N ILE A 58 -7.38 12.12 -9.22
CA ILE A 58 -6.81 10.78 -9.35
C ILE A 58 -7.69 9.93 -10.27
N ALA A 59 -7.06 9.17 -11.17
CA ALA A 59 -7.77 8.23 -12.03
C ALA A 59 -8.39 7.07 -11.22
N VAL A 60 -9.54 6.57 -11.69
CA VAL A 60 -10.26 5.44 -11.09
C VAL A 60 -10.31 4.28 -12.07
N PHE A 61 -10.11 3.08 -11.58
CA PHE A 61 -10.42 1.84 -12.26
C PHE A 61 -11.40 1.02 -11.43
N ALA A 62 -12.55 0.64 -12.03
CA ALA A 62 -13.53 -0.23 -11.42
C ALA A 62 -13.41 -1.63 -12.03
N GLY A 63 -13.25 -2.66 -11.21
CA GLY A 63 -13.04 -4.04 -11.66
C GLY A 63 -13.56 -5.09 -10.68
N SER A 64 -13.04 -6.32 -10.78
CA SER A 64 -13.49 -7.45 -9.96
C SER A 64 -13.49 -7.14 -8.46
N GLU A 65 -14.52 -7.58 -7.73
CA GLU A 65 -14.60 -7.46 -6.27
C GLU A 65 -13.75 -8.53 -5.60
N ASP A 66 -13.85 -9.78 -6.04
CA ASP A 66 -13.26 -10.95 -5.38
C ASP A 66 -11.88 -11.32 -5.93
N ASP A 67 -11.49 -10.75 -7.08
CA ASP A 67 -10.25 -11.04 -7.76
C ASP A 67 -9.36 -9.81 -7.84
N LEU A 68 -8.51 -9.64 -6.85
CA LEU A 68 -7.62 -8.49 -6.77
C LEU A 68 -6.50 -8.56 -7.82
N VAL A 69 -6.03 -9.76 -8.17
CA VAL A 69 -5.02 -9.94 -9.23
C VAL A 69 -5.58 -9.50 -10.58
N ASP A 70 -6.83 -9.88 -10.90
CA ASP A 70 -7.50 -9.42 -12.11
C ASP A 70 -7.70 -7.91 -12.14
N ARG A 71 -8.17 -7.34 -11.04
CA ARG A 71 -8.37 -5.89 -10.93
C ARG A 71 -7.07 -5.10 -11.12
N TYR A 72 -5.95 -5.57 -10.54
CA TYR A 72 -4.64 -4.94 -10.76
C TYR A 72 -4.14 -5.13 -12.19
N TYR A 73 -4.31 -6.33 -12.77
CA TYR A 73 -3.87 -6.62 -14.13
C TYR A 73 -4.62 -5.75 -15.17
N GLU A 74 -5.97 -5.69 -15.09
CA GLU A 74 -6.75 -4.91 -16.04
C GLU A 74 -6.52 -3.38 -15.84
N ALA A 75 -6.36 -2.90 -14.61
CA ALA A 75 -5.96 -1.52 -14.36
C ALA A 75 -4.60 -1.21 -15.00
N ALA A 76 -3.56 -1.99 -14.67
CA ALA A 76 -2.22 -1.77 -15.19
C ALA A 76 -2.15 -1.83 -16.73
N LYS A 77 -2.93 -2.72 -17.34
CA LYS A 77 -3.04 -2.84 -18.80
C LYS A 77 -3.69 -1.61 -19.44
N ILE A 78 -4.79 -1.10 -18.87
CA ILE A 78 -5.51 0.08 -19.39
C ILE A 78 -4.62 1.33 -19.28
N PHE A 79 -3.92 1.49 -18.16
CA PHE A 79 -3.02 2.63 -17.94
C PHE A 79 -1.61 2.42 -18.49
N GLN A 80 -1.35 1.30 -19.19
CA GLN A 80 -0.09 0.97 -19.88
C GLN A 80 1.13 1.02 -18.94
N ALA A 81 0.98 0.49 -17.72
CA ALA A 81 2.04 0.47 -16.74
C ALA A 81 3.11 -0.57 -17.08
N ASP A 82 4.38 -0.19 -17.04
CA ASP A 82 5.51 -1.12 -17.09
C ASP A 82 5.76 -1.74 -15.71
N TYR A 83 5.54 -0.95 -14.65
CA TYR A 83 5.67 -1.34 -13.24
C TYR A 83 4.40 -0.99 -12.49
N VAL A 84 4.07 -1.79 -11.50
CA VAL A 84 2.94 -1.57 -10.60
C VAL A 84 3.47 -1.29 -9.19
N VAL A 85 3.17 -0.11 -8.67
CA VAL A 85 3.42 0.25 -7.27
C VAL A 85 2.12 0.06 -6.50
N ARG A 86 2.11 -0.92 -5.59
CA ARG A 86 0.95 -1.24 -4.78
C ARG A 86 1.07 -0.61 -3.40
N ILE A 87 0.07 0.17 -3.03
CA ILE A 87 -0.11 0.73 -1.70
C ILE A 87 -1.49 0.34 -1.21
N PRO A 88 -1.62 -0.43 -0.11
CA PRO A 88 -2.91 -0.82 0.43
C PRO A 88 -3.71 0.39 0.92
N ALA A 89 -5.02 0.40 0.62
CA ALA A 89 -5.91 1.52 0.98
C ALA A 89 -6.29 1.57 2.48
N ASP A 90 -5.69 0.74 3.30
CA ASP A 90 -5.81 0.68 4.75
C ASP A 90 -4.55 1.12 5.50
N ASN A 91 -3.53 1.58 4.77
CA ASN A 91 -2.28 2.13 5.31
C ASN A 91 -2.31 3.66 5.20
N PRO A 92 -2.85 4.39 6.18
CA PRO A 92 -3.07 5.84 6.04
C PRO A 92 -1.82 6.70 6.25
N THR A 93 -0.66 6.10 6.51
CA THR A 93 0.60 6.82 6.75
C THR A 93 1.74 6.53 5.77
N PRO A 94 1.48 6.27 4.47
CA PRO A 94 2.56 6.06 3.52
C PRO A 94 3.47 7.31 3.48
N GLN A 95 4.77 7.08 3.31
CA GLN A 95 5.78 8.14 3.20
C GLN A 95 6.24 8.23 1.75
N SER A 96 5.94 9.32 1.06
CA SER A 96 6.29 9.49 -0.36
C SER A 96 7.80 9.32 -0.63
N SER A 97 8.66 9.74 0.29
CA SER A 97 10.11 9.54 0.19
C SER A 97 10.50 8.05 0.22
N GLU A 98 9.83 7.23 1.03
CA GLU A 98 10.12 5.80 1.12
C GLU A 98 9.54 5.02 -0.07
N ILE A 99 8.42 5.50 -0.62
CA ILE A 99 7.89 5.02 -1.90
C ILE A 99 8.90 5.30 -3.02
N ASP A 100 9.40 6.52 -3.12
CA ASP A 100 10.42 6.89 -4.11
C ASP A 100 11.68 6.04 -3.98
N ARG A 101 12.15 5.77 -2.76
CA ARG A 101 13.36 4.97 -2.50
C ARG A 101 13.21 3.52 -2.99
N ILE A 102 12.06 2.87 -2.71
CA ILE A 102 11.88 1.49 -3.17
C ILE A 102 11.67 1.42 -4.69
N ILE A 103 11.06 2.43 -5.31
CA ILE A 103 10.94 2.52 -6.76
C ILE A 103 12.34 2.65 -7.40
N GLU A 104 13.18 3.57 -6.91
CA GLU A 104 14.56 3.76 -7.41
C GLU A 104 15.39 2.47 -7.29
N HIS A 105 15.25 1.77 -6.16
CA HIS A 105 15.90 0.48 -5.97
C HIS A 105 15.42 -0.55 -6.99
N HIS A 106 14.10 -0.68 -7.18
CA HIS A 106 13.52 -1.65 -8.09
C HIS A 106 13.91 -1.41 -9.54
N LEU A 107 13.90 -0.15 -9.98
CA LEU A 107 14.33 0.24 -11.33
C LEU A 107 15.81 -0.05 -11.60
N GLY A 108 16.62 -0.23 -10.55
CA GLY A 108 18.02 -0.66 -10.65
C GLY A 108 18.22 -2.17 -10.79
N LEU A 109 17.17 -2.99 -10.70
CA LEU A 109 17.26 -4.43 -10.86
C LEU A 109 17.56 -4.80 -12.31
N SER A 110 18.34 -5.86 -12.50
CA SER A 110 18.72 -6.34 -13.84
C SER A 110 17.71 -7.29 -14.48
N ILE A 111 16.77 -7.78 -13.69
CA ILE A 111 15.73 -8.74 -14.09
C ILE A 111 14.42 -8.39 -13.40
N PRO A 112 13.26 -8.72 -13.99
CA PRO A 112 11.96 -8.54 -13.35
C PRO A 112 11.90 -9.16 -11.96
N GLY A 113 11.29 -8.46 -11.01
CA GLY A 113 11.24 -8.91 -9.61
C GLY A 113 10.09 -8.31 -8.81
N PHE A 114 10.09 -8.60 -7.53
CA PHE A 114 9.23 -7.99 -6.53
C PHE A 114 10.11 -7.30 -5.49
N SER A 115 9.88 -6.02 -5.26
CA SER A 115 10.56 -5.25 -4.22
C SER A 115 9.56 -4.68 -3.24
N SER A 116 9.90 -4.63 -1.96
CA SER A 116 9.01 -4.06 -0.94
C SER A 116 9.78 -3.46 0.23
N ASN A 117 9.27 -2.33 0.69
CA ASN A 117 9.53 -1.73 1.99
C ASN A 117 8.21 -1.36 2.69
N LEU A 118 7.10 -2.01 2.31
CA LEU A 118 5.77 -1.81 2.90
C LEU A 118 5.73 -2.23 4.36
N ALA A 119 6.39 -3.35 4.65
CA ALA A 119 6.60 -3.91 5.96
C ALA A 119 8.00 -4.51 6.01
N GLU A 120 8.38 -5.10 7.12
CA GLU A 120 9.66 -5.79 7.25
C GLU A 120 9.79 -6.93 6.23
N VAL A 121 10.89 -6.94 5.47
CA VAL A 121 11.29 -8.00 4.55
C VAL A 121 12.72 -8.39 4.89
N PHE A 122 12.96 -9.66 5.22
CA PHE A 122 14.27 -10.21 5.54
C PHE A 122 15.07 -9.43 6.60
N GLY A 123 14.39 -8.85 7.59
CA GLY A 123 15.05 -8.08 8.64
C GLY A 123 15.40 -6.65 8.24
N SER A 124 14.76 -6.08 7.23
CA SER A 124 15.00 -4.71 6.76
C SER A 124 14.71 -3.61 7.79
N GLY A 125 13.93 -3.92 8.84
CA GLY A 125 13.62 -3.00 9.93
C GLY A 125 12.47 -2.02 9.66
N TYR A 126 11.77 -2.12 8.53
CA TYR A 126 10.66 -1.22 8.21
C TYR A 126 9.45 -1.42 9.14
N PRO A 127 8.84 -0.32 9.64
CA PRO A 127 7.51 -0.36 10.23
C PRO A 127 6.47 -0.70 9.15
N ASP A 128 5.39 -1.37 9.55
CA ASP A 128 4.32 -1.72 8.63
C ASP A 128 3.51 -0.48 8.22
N GLY A 129 3.27 -0.30 6.93
CA GLY A 129 2.35 0.69 6.39
C GLY A 129 2.96 2.01 5.90
N ILE A 130 4.31 2.15 5.86
CA ILE A 130 4.93 3.41 5.41
C ILE A 130 5.48 3.40 3.98
N GLY A 131 5.75 2.21 3.43
CA GLY A 131 6.35 2.02 2.12
C GLY A 131 5.34 1.55 1.07
N ALA A 132 5.86 0.81 0.09
CA ALA A 132 5.10 0.24 -1.00
C ALA A 132 5.67 -1.12 -1.42
N GLU A 133 4.87 -1.84 -2.19
CA GLU A 133 5.32 -2.98 -3.00
C GLU A 133 5.45 -2.53 -4.45
N ILE A 134 6.46 -2.99 -5.15
CA ILE A 134 6.62 -2.75 -6.59
C ILE A 134 7.00 -4.04 -7.31
N PHE A 135 6.41 -4.27 -8.46
CA PHE A 135 6.65 -5.42 -9.32
C PHE A 135 6.41 -5.09 -10.79
N ASP A 136 7.09 -5.82 -11.66
CA ASP A 136 6.95 -5.68 -13.11
C ASP A 136 5.56 -6.12 -13.58
N PHE A 137 5.02 -5.43 -14.57
CA PHE A 137 3.75 -5.81 -15.21
C PHE A 137 3.80 -7.23 -15.80
N SER A 138 4.95 -7.68 -16.29
CA SER A 138 5.13 -9.04 -16.79
C SER A 138 4.85 -10.10 -15.71
N LEU A 139 5.34 -9.92 -14.49
CA LEU A 139 5.10 -10.81 -13.36
C LEU A 139 3.64 -10.80 -12.91
N LEU A 140 3.00 -9.62 -12.92
CA LEU A 140 1.57 -9.53 -12.65
C LEU A 140 0.75 -10.29 -13.70
N LYS A 141 1.11 -10.16 -14.97
CA LYS A 141 0.48 -10.89 -16.09
C LYS A 141 0.64 -12.40 -15.93
N ASP A 142 1.84 -12.86 -15.59
CA ASP A 142 2.10 -14.29 -15.35
C ASP A 142 1.27 -14.82 -14.17
N SER A 143 1.19 -14.05 -13.08
CA SER A 143 0.33 -14.37 -11.92
C SER A 143 -1.15 -14.41 -12.33
N TRP A 144 -1.61 -13.44 -13.11
CA TRP A 144 -2.98 -13.39 -13.61
C TRP A 144 -3.36 -14.62 -14.44
N GLN A 145 -2.41 -15.12 -15.28
CA GLN A 145 -2.63 -16.27 -16.14
C GLN A 145 -2.53 -17.63 -15.42
N SER A 146 -1.66 -17.74 -14.41
CA SER A 146 -1.28 -19.03 -13.81
C SER A 146 -1.86 -19.29 -12.44
N THR A 147 -2.35 -18.25 -11.73
CA THR A 147 -2.86 -18.39 -10.36
C THR A 147 -4.36 -18.71 -10.36
N TYR A 148 -4.71 -19.86 -9.75
CA TYR A 148 -6.09 -20.32 -9.58
C TYR A 148 -6.52 -20.40 -8.11
N GLU A 149 -5.57 -20.28 -7.18
CA GLU A 149 -5.83 -20.31 -5.74
C GLU A 149 -6.51 -19.01 -5.29
N GLN A 150 -7.71 -19.12 -4.70
CA GLN A 150 -8.54 -17.97 -4.33
C GLN A 150 -7.79 -16.99 -3.40
N THR A 151 -7.08 -17.50 -2.39
CA THR A 151 -6.31 -16.67 -1.47
C THR A 151 -5.25 -15.81 -2.18
N LYS A 152 -4.58 -16.37 -3.19
CA LYS A 152 -3.59 -15.63 -3.99
C LYS A 152 -4.25 -14.67 -4.97
N ARG A 153 -5.47 -14.96 -5.44
CA ARG A 153 -6.27 -14.04 -6.25
C ARG A 153 -6.73 -12.83 -5.42
N GLU A 154 -7.05 -13.03 -4.15
CA GLU A 154 -7.45 -11.96 -3.21
C GLU A 154 -6.27 -11.16 -2.66
N HIS A 155 -5.06 -11.76 -2.62
CA HIS A 155 -3.86 -11.14 -2.04
C HIS A 155 -2.69 -11.17 -3.04
N VAL A 156 -2.54 -10.11 -3.83
CA VAL A 156 -1.57 -10.01 -4.93
C VAL A 156 -0.14 -10.40 -4.49
N HIS A 157 0.31 -9.91 -3.33
CA HIS A 157 1.65 -10.17 -2.81
C HIS A 157 1.94 -11.66 -2.55
N LEU A 158 0.91 -12.47 -2.23
CA LEU A 158 1.07 -13.91 -2.01
C LEU A 158 1.47 -14.69 -3.28
N ASN A 159 1.45 -14.05 -4.44
CA ASN A 159 2.04 -14.64 -5.65
C ASN A 159 3.56 -14.49 -5.68
N PHE A 160 4.13 -13.61 -4.87
CA PHE A 160 5.55 -13.27 -4.83
C PHE A 160 6.18 -13.61 -3.48
N PHE A 161 5.61 -13.10 -2.39
CA PHE A 161 6.19 -13.15 -1.05
C PHE A 161 5.12 -13.31 0.05
N ASP A 162 5.40 -14.19 1.01
CA ASP A 162 4.59 -14.36 2.22
C ASP A 162 5.28 -13.61 3.40
N TYR A 163 4.76 -12.44 3.75
CA TYR A 163 5.30 -11.64 4.84
C TYR A 163 5.25 -12.33 6.20
N SER A 164 4.22 -13.15 6.46
CA SER A 164 4.06 -13.82 7.75
C SER A 164 5.11 -14.90 8.00
N ARG A 165 5.64 -15.48 6.92
CA ARG A 165 6.64 -16.54 6.95
C ARG A 165 8.01 -16.08 6.52
N GLN A 166 8.13 -14.87 5.94
CA GLN A 166 9.35 -14.37 5.31
C GLN A 166 9.88 -15.32 4.22
N ILE A 167 8.95 -15.86 3.41
CA ILE A 167 9.25 -16.85 2.37
C ILE A 167 8.86 -16.32 0.99
N PRO A 168 9.81 -16.27 0.03
CA PRO A 168 9.50 -16.05 -1.38
C PRO A 168 8.76 -17.27 -1.95
N VAL A 169 7.87 -17.06 -2.92
CA VAL A 169 7.15 -18.14 -3.58
C VAL A 169 8.11 -18.97 -4.44
N ASP A 170 8.90 -18.32 -5.29
CA ASP A 170 9.96 -18.96 -6.10
C ASP A 170 11.01 -17.90 -6.51
N LEU A 171 12.21 -18.01 -5.95
CA LEU A 171 13.32 -17.10 -6.25
C LEU A 171 13.85 -17.22 -7.68
N ASN A 172 13.63 -18.33 -8.36
CA ASN A 172 14.08 -18.51 -9.75
C ASN A 172 13.11 -17.81 -10.72
N TRP A 173 11.83 -17.73 -10.33
CA TRP A 173 10.81 -17.04 -11.13
C TRP A 173 10.74 -15.55 -10.78
N CYS A 174 10.73 -15.23 -9.49
CA CYS A 174 10.56 -13.86 -9.01
C CYS A 174 11.54 -13.58 -7.86
N PRO A 175 12.69 -12.94 -8.13
CA PRO A 175 13.58 -12.50 -7.06
C PRO A 175 12.90 -11.45 -6.19
N ILE A 176 13.09 -11.61 -4.87
CA ILE A 176 12.57 -10.70 -3.86
C ILE A 176 13.69 -9.75 -3.43
N SER A 177 13.38 -8.47 -3.39
CA SER A 177 14.32 -7.43 -3.03
C SER A 177 13.72 -6.44 -2.02
N THR A 178 14.56 -5.82 -1.24
CA THR A 178 14.21 -4.77 -0.28
C THR A 178 15.37 -3.80 -0.11
N ILE A 179 15.14 -2.73 0.62
CA ILE A 179 16.16 -1.77 1.05
C ILE A 179 16.20 -1.74 2.58
N ASP A 180 17.34 -1.43 3.15
CA ASP A 180 17.45 -1.24 4.60
C ASP A 180 16.67 0.00 5.03
N CYS A 181 15.89 -0.14 6.12
CA CYS A 181 15.26 0.99 6.77
C CYS A 181 16.33 1.90 7.36
N PRO A 182 16.23 3.23 7.18
CA PRO A 182 17.10 4.15 7.92
C PRO A 182 16.99 3.93 9.42
N THR A 183 18.13 3.97 10.10
CA THR A 183 18.26 3.61 11.53
C THR A 183 17.33 4.44 12.43
N ASP A 184 17.08 5.70 12.05
CA ASP A 184 16.28 6.63 12.87
C ASP A 184 14.81 6.25 12.95
N PHE A 185 14.31 5.45 12.02
CA PHE A 185 12.92 4.98 12.01
C PHE A 185 12.77 3.48 11.77
N ALA A 186 13.83 2.70 12.01
CA ALA A 186 13.77 1.24 12.01
C ALA A 186 12.96 0.75 13.22
N ARG A 187 11.66 0.60 13.05
CA ARG A 187 10.67 0.23 14.06
C ARG A 187 9.71 -0.85 13.54
N PRO A 188 10.20 -2.09 13.30
CA PRO A 188 9.36 -3.19 12.80
C PRO A 188 8.26 -3.62 13.79
N ASP A 189 8.30 -3.13 15.01
CA ASP A 189 7.26 -3.28 16.02
C ASP A 189 6.03 -2.38 15.79
N LEU A 190 6.15 -1.30 14.99
CA LEU A 190 5.05 -0.41 14.68
C LEU A 190 4.20 -0.95 13.53
N ILE A 191 2.91 -1.11 13.80
CA ILE A 191 1.89 -1.53 12.84
C ILE A 191 0.96 -0.33 12.60
N LEU A 192 1.07 0.24 11.40
CA LEU A 192 0.37 1.47 11.01
C LEU A 192 -0.79 1.22 10.01
N ASP A 193 -1.14 -0.05 9.79
CA ASP A 193 -2.32 -0.42 9.02
C ASP A 193 -3.59 -0.40 9.86
N VAL A 194 -4.76 -0.30 9.21
CA VAL A 194 -6.07 -0.27 9.87
C VAL A 194 -6.88 -1.49 9.46
N ASN A 195 -6.83 -2.55 10.27
CA ASN A 195 -7.58 -3.79 10.08
C ASN A 195 -8.63 -4.05 11.16
N THR A 196 -8.47 -3.45 12.34
CA THR A 196 -9.36 -3.63 13.50
C THR A 196 -9.87 -2.30 14.04
N ALA A 197 -10.91 -2.34 14.84
CA ALA A 197 -11.43 -1.13 15.51
C ALA A 197 -10.42 -0.52 16.50
N GLU A 198 -9.50 -1.33 17.05
CA GLU A 198 -8.42 -0.85 17.92
C GLU A 198 -7.36 -0.09 17.13
N GLN A 199 -6.89 -0.66 16.02
CA GLN A 199 -5.96 0.01 15.10
C GLN A 199 -6.56 1.31 14.54
N TYR A 200 -7.86 1.31 14.21
CA TYR A 200 -8.53 2.54 13.80
C TYR A 200 -8.52 3.61 14.89
N ARG A 201 -8.84 3.26 16.16
CA ARG A 201 -8.78 4.22 17.27
C ARG A 201 -7.39 4.79 17.47
N TYR A 202 -6.36 3.93 17.44
CA TYR A 202 -4.97 4.34 17.49
C TYR A 202 -4.65 5.34 16.37
N MET A 203 -4.98 5.00 15.13
CA MET A 203 -4.74 5.85 13.97
C MET A 203 -5.55 7.16 14.01
N SER A 204 -6.80 7.13 14.49
CA SER A 204 -7.61 8.34 14.67
C SER A 204 -6.97 9.30 15.68
N THR A 205 -6.50 8.78 16.82
CA THR A 205 -5.81 9.60 17.84
C THR A 205 -4.51 10.19 17.27
N LEU A 206 -3.72 9.39 16.55
CA LEU A 206 -2.52 9.86 15.88
C LEU A 206 -2.82 11.03 14.93
N TYR A 207 -3.82 10.87 14.07
CA TYR A 207 -4.21 11.91 13.12
C TYR A 207 -4.77 13.17 13.81
N ASP A 208 -5.57 13.01 14.87
CA ASP A 208 -6.14 14.13 15.64
C ASP A 208 -5.04 14.94 16.36
N ASP A 209 -3.96 14.29 16.77
CA ASP A 209 -2.83 14.94 17.46
C ASP A 209 -1.79 15.56 16.51
N LEU A 210 -1.46 14.89 15.40
CA LEU A 210 -0.38 15.30 14.50
C LEU A 210 -0.86 16.16 13.34
N TYR A 211 -1.97 15.81 12.69
CA TYR A 211 -2.43 16.46 11.46
C TYR A 211 -2.69 17.97 11.62
N PRO A 212 -3.31 18.48 12.71
CA PRO A 212 -3.49 19.91 12.91
C PRO A 212 -2.19 20.71 13.07
N LYS A 213 -1.13 20.05 13.51
CA LYS A 213 0.19 20.68 13.70
C LYS A 213 1.01 20.69 12.40
N ASN A 214 0.95 19.58 11.69
CA ASN A 214 1.64 19.38 10.42
C ASN A 214 0.89 18.33 9.58
N PRO A 215 0.13 18.71 8.53
CA PRO A 215 -0.54 17.77 7.65
C PRO A 215 0.41 16.78 6.97
N ASN A 216 1.68 17.15 6.80
CA ASN A 216 2.73 16.33 6.20
C ASN A 216 3.65 15.70 7.27
N PHE A 217 3.10 15.34 8.44
CA PHE A 217 3.89 14.70 9.50
C PHE A 217 4.64 13.47 8.97
N SER A 218 5.89 13.33 9.40
CA SER A 218 6.82 12.29 8.97
C SER A 218 6.69 11.02 9.83
N ILE A 219 7.39 9.96 9.42
CA ILE A 219 7.54 8.76 10.25
C ILE A 219 8.23 9.06 11.58
N LEU A 220 9.16 10.02 11.62
CA LEU A 220 9.81 10.45 12.86
C LEU A 220 8.82 11.14 13.82
N ASP A 221 7.87 11.91 13.30
CA ASP A 221 6.79 12.52 14.10
C ASP A 221 5.88 11.44 14.68
N ILE A 222 5.59 10.37 13.91
CA ILE A 222 4.80 9.22 14.35
C ILE A 222 5.53 8.48 15.49
N ILE A 223 6.82 8.19 15.32
CA ILE A 223 7.64 7.49 16.34
C ILE A 223 7.68 8.32 17.61
N ALA A 224 8.00 9.62 17.50
CA ALA A 224 8.05 10.51 18.64
C ALA A 224 6.70 10.60 19.38
N TRP A 225 5.59 10.63 18.63
CA TRP A 225 4.25 10.61 19.20
C TRP A 225 3.96 9.28 19.92
N HIS A 226 4.27 8.15 19.28
CA HIS A 226 4.07 6.81 19.84
C HIS A 226 4.85 6.60 21.13
N ASP A 227 6.14 6.99 21.15
CA ASP A 227 7.01 6.82 22.31
C ASP A 227 6.58 7.70 23.50
N ASN A 228 5.86 8.79 23.26
CA ASN A 228 5.27 9.63 24.30
C ASN A 228 3.91 9.14 24.84
N LEU A 229 3.30 8.09 24.26
CA LEU A 229 2.10 7.45 24.79
C LEU A 229 2.39 6.50 25.96
N ASN A 230 3.64 6.05 26.09
CA ASN A 230 4.13 5.12 27.12
C ASN A 230 4.93 5.90 28.18
#